data_6126f9ea2a50acfceafb587cc34a0d60
#
_entry.id   6126f9ea2a50acfceafb587cc34a0d60
#
_cell.length_a   1.000
_cell.length_b   1.000
_cell.length_c   1.000
_cell.angle_alpha   90.00
_cell.angle_beta   90.00
_cell.angle_gamma   90.00
#
_symmetry.space_group_name_H-M   'P 1'
#
loop_
_entity.id
_entity.type
_entity.pdbx_description
1 polymer ?
#
loop_
_entity_poly.entity_id
_entity_poly.type
_entity_poly.pdbx_seq_one_letter_code
_entity_poly.pdbx_strand_id
1 'polypeptide(L)'
;MIYTKNTKQMTDQQIIDALISRDEWVTYQFFFKTCRPLFVSVMRYVFSYKVDYDEFVNEFYLHLMENDAIRLRQFQGRSTIYQWMKVVAIRYFIAKRDNMIDMEPKVALTECAERGDSFDEVQKTTARMDVERLFSLMPNKRYVYVIRRLVLEEAEPNKVAEELGTNVDNLYNIKKRAISALTEIALNEVEKYEKRRRK
;
A
#
# COMPACT_ATOMS: atom_id res chain seq x y z
N MET A 1 0.08 -21.32 22.57
CA MET A 1 0.11 -19.85 22.52
C MET A 1 -0.03 -19.44 21.06
N ILE A 2 -1.21 -18.99 20.65
CA ILE A 2 -1.46 -18.51 19.30
C ILE A 2 -0.98 -17.06 19.29
N TYR A 3 0.27 -16.82 18.87
CA TYR A 3 0.72 -15.47 18.52
C TYR A 3 -0.11 -15.03 17.31
N THR A 4 -1.03 -14.11 17.52
CA THR A 4 -1.72 -13.40 16.44
C THR A 4 -0.66 -12.56 15.70
N LYS A 5 -0.02 -13.18 14.69
CA LYS A 5 0.86 -12.46 13.76
C LYS A 5 0.05 -11.29 13.18
N ASN A 6 0.47 -10.05 13.38
CA ASN A 6 -0.17 -8.88 12.80
C ASN A 6 0.75 -8.31 11.73
N THR A 7 0.39 -8.47 10.45
CA THR A 7 1.21 -7.96 9.32
C THR A 7 1.48 -6.46 9.41
N LYS A 8 0.63 -5.70 10.09
CA LYS A 8 0.82 -4.25 10.28
C LYS A 8 2.00 -3.91 11.19
N GLN A 9 2.47 -4.86 12.01
CA GLN A 9 3.62 -4.68 12.91
C GLN A 9 4.91 -5.28 12.36
N MET A 10 4.84 -6.02 11.24
CA MET A 10 6.01 -6.60 10.58
C MET A 10 6.77 -5.53 9.79
N THR A 11 8.09 -5.65 9.75
CA THR A 11 8.91 -4.85 8.84
C THR A 11 8.71 -5.32 7.39
N ASP A 12 9.06 -4.47 6.41
CA ASP A 12 8.98 -4.83 4.98
C ASP A 12 9.78 -6.10 4.68
N GLN A 13 10.99 -6.20 5.27
CA GLN A 13 11.81 -7.39 5.07
C GLN A 13 11.17 -8.65 5.66
N GLN A 14 10.59 -8.55 6.85
CA GLN A 14 9.89 -9.70 7.45
C GLN A 14 8.69 -10.14 6.62
N ILE A 15 7.98 -9.21 5.97
CA ILE A 15 6.88 -9.55 5.05
C ILE A 15 7.44 -10.27 3.81
N ILE A 16 8.50 -9.74 3.20
CA ILE A 16 9.15 -10.36 2.04
C ILE A 16 9.67 -11.76 2.37
N ASP A 17 10.35 -11.93 3.50
CA ASP A 17 10.89 -13.23 3.94
C ASP A 17 9.75 -14.25 4.18
N ALA A 18 8.63 -13.80 4.76
CA ALA A 18 7.46 -14.63 4.96
C ALA A 18 6.78 -15.01 3.63
N LEU A 19 6.70 -14.11 2.66
CA LEU A 19 6.20 -14.42 1.32
C LEU A 19 7.09 -15.44 0.61
N ILE A 20 8.42 -15.26 0.66
CA ILE A 20 9.40 -16.21 0.08
C ILE A 20 9.27 -17.59 0.72
N SER A 21 9.10 -17.67 2.04
CA SER A 21 8.91 -18.93 2.77
C SER A 21 7.52 -19.53 2.61
N ARG A 22 6.63 -18.86 1.86
CA ARG A 22 5.24 -19.29 1.62
C ARG A 22 4.42 -19.40 2.92
N ASP A 23 4.65 -18.49 3.88
CA ASP A 23 3.79 -18.40 5.08
C ASP A 23 2.35 -18.10 4.63
N GLU A 24 1.46 -19.07 4.75
CA GLU A 24 0.08 -19.00 4.26
C GLU A 24 -0.69 -17.81 4.87
N TRP A 25 -0.50 -17.58 6.17
CA TRP A 25 -1.21 -16.51 6.85
C TRP A 25 -0.74 -15.13 6.39
N VAL A 26 0.60 -14.90 6.27
CA VAL A 26 1.15 -13.63 5.79
C VAL A 26 0.77 -13.42 4.33
N THR A 27 0.88 -14.46 3.50
CA THR A 27 0.48 -14.39 2.08
C THR A 27 -0.97 -13.96 1.95
N TYR A 28 -1.88 -14.60 2.67
CA TYR A 28 -3.30 -14.27 2.60
C TYR A 28 -3.59 -12.85 3.13
N GLN A 29 -3.06 -12.50 4.31
CA GLN A 29 -3.37 -11.22 4.95
C GLN A 29 -2.68 -10.05 4.24
N PHE A 30 -1.45 -10.20 3.82
CA PHE A 30 -0.71 -9.12 3.17
C PHE A 30 -1.03 -9.06 1.67
N PHE A 31 -0.74 -10.13 0.92
CA PHE A 31 -0.84 -10.09 -0.54
C PHE A 31 -2.29 -10.02 -1.01
N PHE A 32 -3.16 -10.91 -0.57
CA PHE A 32 -4.53 -10.98 -1.07
C PHE A 32 -5.49 -9.99 -0.40
N LYS A 33 -5.30 -9.63 0.87
CA LYS A 33 -6.18 -8.66 1.55
C LYS A 33 -5.61 -7.25 1.58
N THR A 34 -4.42 -7.06 2.17
CA THR A 34 -3.87 -5.70 2.38
C THR A 34 -3.51 -5.04 1.06
N CYS A 35 -2.93 -5.77 0.09
CA CYS A 35 -2.58 -5.22 -1.22
C CYS A 35 -3.77 -5.13 -2.21
N ARG A 36 -4.96 -5.63 -1.86
CA ARG A 36 -6.14 -5.59 -2.75
C ARG A 36 -6.45 -4.20 -3.33
N PRO A 37 -6.51 -3.11 -2.54
CA PRO A 37 -6.76 -1.77 -3.09
C PRO A 37 -5.71 -1.34 -4.11
N LEU A 38 -4.43 -1.67 -3.85
CA LEU A 38 -3.33 -1.39 -4.76
C LEU A 38 -3.50 -2.14 -6.09
N PHE A 39 -3.77 -3.44 -6.04
CA PHE A 39 -3.91 -4.23 -7.26
C PHE A 39 -5.13 -3.82 -8.07
N VAL A 40 -6.25 -3.51 -7.42
CA VAL A 40 -7.45 -2.97 -8.09
C VAL A 40 -7.12 -1.66 -8.80
N SER A 41 -6.43 -0.72 -8.16
CA SER A 41 -6.07 0.57 -8.79
C SER A 41 -5.08 0.39 -9.94
N VAL A 42 -4.11 -0.53 -9.80
CA VAL A 42 -3.17 -0.86 -10.88
C VAL A 42 -3.87 -1.51 -12.08
N MET A 43 -4.80 -2.44 -11.83
CA MET A 43 -5.57 -3.06 -12.92
C MET A 43 -6.42 -2.04 -13.67
N ARG A 44 -7.11 -1.13 -12.98
CA ARG A 44 -7.86 -0.03 -13.61
C ARG A 44 -6.96 0.90 -14.43
N TYR A 45 -5.73 1.12 -13.96
CA TYR A 45 -4.74 1.91 -14.70
C TYR A 45 -4.26 1.22 -15.97
N VAL A 46 -4.04 -0.12 -15.92
CA VAL A 46 -3.44 -0.86 -17.04
C VAL A 46 -4.47 -1.29 -18.08
N PHE A 47 -5.66 -1.76 -17.63
CA PHE A 47 -6.69 -2.29 -18.51
C PHE A 47 -7.83 -1.29 -18.70
N SER A 48 -8.25 -1.05 -19.94
CA SER A 48 -9.43 -0.25 -20.29
C SER A 48 -10.73 -1.05 -20.24
N TYR A 49 -10.65 -2.36 -20.01
CA TYR A 49 -11.77 -3.29 -19.97
C TYR A 49 -11.78 -4.06 -18.65
N LYS A 50 -12.92 -4.67 -18.34
CA LYS A 50 -13.08 -5.46 -17.12
C LYS A 50 -12.28 -6.77 -17.22
N VAL A 51 -11.41 -7.00 -16.24
CA VAL A 51 -10.64 -8.23 -16.08
C VAL A 51 -11.10 -8.98 -14.83
N ASP A 52 -10.90 -10.30 -14.79
CA ASP A 52 -11.11 -11.08 -13.58
C ASP A 52 -9.99 -10.78 -12.56
N TYR A 53 -10.39 -10.18 -11.44
CA TYR A 53 -9.43 -9.78 -10.41
C TYR A 53 -8.72 -10.97 -9.79
N ASP A 54 -9.47 -12.02 -9.46
CA ASP A 54 -8.92 -13.15 -8.69
C ASP A 54 -8.00 -13.99 -9.58
N GLU A 55 -8.32 -14.19 -10.84
CA GLU A 55 -7.46 -14.83 -11.82
C GLU A 55 -6.14 -14.07 -11.98
N PHE A 56 -6.21 -12.78 -12.26
CA PHE A 56 -5.03 -11.96 -12.55
C PHE A 56 -4.12 -11.78 -11.34
N VAL A 57 -4.69 -11.67 -10.13
CA VAL A 57 -3.89 -11.56 -8.90
C VAL A 57 -3.25 -12.90 -8.55
N ASN A 58 -3.94 -14.02 -8.76
CA ASN A 58 -3.36 -15.34 -8.57
C ASN A 58 -2.19 -15.58 -9.52
N GLU A 59 -2.33 -15.26 -10.81
CA GLU A 59 -1.23 -15.37 -11.77
C GLU A 59 -0.07 -14.43 -11.41
N PHE A 60 -0.35 -13.22 -10.95
CA PHE A 60 0.70 -12.30 -10.47
C PHE A 60 1.43 -12.90 -9.26
N TYR A 61 0.71 -13.52 -8.33
CA TYR A 61 1.34 -14.24 -7.21
C TYR A 61 2.25 -15.36 -7.69
N LEU A 62 1.77 -16.21 -8.62
CA LEU A 62 2.58 -17.29 -9.21
C LEU A 62 3.82 -16.73 -9.89
N HIS A 63 3.69 -15.64 -10.65
CA HIS A 63 4.83 -14.96 -11.28
C HIS A 63 5.86 -14.46 -10.27
N LEU A 64 5.45 -13.96 -9.11
CA LEU A 64 6.38 -13.56 -8.05
C LEU A 64 7.11 -14.76 -7.44
N MET A 65 6.45 -15.93 -7.40
CA MET A 65 6.97 -17.15 -6.79
C MET A 65 7.81 -18.01 -7.75
N GLU A 66 7.86 -17.67 -9.05
CA GLU A 66 8.69 -18.35 -10.04
C GLU A 66 10.18 -18.33 -9.67
N ASN A 67 10.89 -19.38 -10.06
CA ASN A 67 12.34 -19.50 -9.86
C ASN A 67 12.79 -19.23 -8.42
N ASP A 68 12.14 -19.89 -7.46
CA ASP A 68 12.41 -19.74 -6.04
C ASP A 68 12.22 -18.30 -5.54
N ALA A 69 11.14 -17.66 -6.01
CA ALA A 69 10.76 -16.30 -5.67
C ALA A 69 11.86 -15.25 -5.94
N ILE A 70 12.62 -15.45 -7.03
CA ILE A 70 13.75 -14.58 -7.39
C ILE A 70 13.34 -13.11 -7.46
N ARG A 71 12.10 -12.81 -7.86
CA ARG A 71 11.59 -11.43 -7.93
C ARG A 71 11.43 -10.83 -6.55
N LEU A 72 10.87 -11.57 -5.59
CA LEU A 72 10.75 -11.10 -4.20
C LEU A 72 12.12 -10.88 -3.56
N ARG A 73 13.11 -11.70 -3.88
CA ARG A 73 14.51 -11.56 -3.43
C ARG A 73 15.19 -10.29 -3.96
N GLN A 74 14.66 -9.69 -5.03
CA GLN A 74 15.15 -8.40 -5.55
C GLN A 74 14.73 -7.20 -4.71
N PHE A 75 13.85 -7.38 -3.72
CA PHE A 75 13.48 -6.31 -2.81
C PHE A 75 14.67 -5.92 -1.92
N GLN A 76 15.18 -4.72 -2.10
CA GLN A 76 16.37 -4.22 -1.39
C GLN A 76 16.01 -3.30 -0.21
N GLY A 77 14.72 -3.09 0.07
CA GLY A 77 14.26 -2.18 1.12
C GLY A 77 14.66 -0.72 0.89
N ARG A 78 14.81 -0.30 -0.38
CA ARG A 78 15.11 1.10 -0.76
C ARG A 78 13.87 1.99 -0.86
N SER A 79 12.71 1.39 -0.75
CA SER A 79 11.38 2.02 -0.69
C SER A 79 10.47 1.18 0.18
N THR A 80 9.25 1.67 0.47
CA THR A 80 8.24 0.85 1.13
C THR A 80 7.87 -0.35 0.25
N ILE A 81 7.44 -1.44 0.89
CA ILE A 81 6.98 -2.64 0.18
C ILE A 81 5.81 -2.32 -0.76
N TYR A 82 4.95 -1.34 -0.42
CA TYR A 82 3.83 -0.94 -1.27
C TYR A 82 4.30 -0.21 -2.52
N GLN A 83 5.28 0.70 -2.40
CA GLN A 83 5.88 1.39 -3.55
C GLN A 83 6.59 0.40 -4.48
N TRP A 84 7.31 -0.55 -3.91
CA TRP A 84 7.98 -1.59 -4.69
C TRP A 84 6.97 -2.51 -5.39
N MET A 85 5.96 -3.00 -4.65
CA MET A 85 4.92 -3.89 -5.17
C MET A 85 4.11 -3.20 -6.29
N LYS A 86 3.82 -1.89 -6.15
CA LYS A 86 3.20 -1.08 -7.20
C LYS A 86 3.96 -1.17 -8.52
N VAL A 87 5.27 -0.93 -8.47
CA VAL A 87 6.11 -0.92 -9.69
C VAL A 87 6.15 -2.31 -10.33
N VAL A 88 6.30 -3.36 -9.52
CA VAL A 88 6.33 -4.74 -10.03
C VAL A 88 5.00 -5.14 -10.63
N ALA A 89 3.88 -4.81 -9.97
CA ALA A 89 2.53 -5.10 -10.47
C ALA A 89 2.23 -4.36 -11.77
N ILE A 90 2.56 -3.06 -11.88
CA ILE A 90 2.37 -2.28 -13.11
C ILE A 90 3.12 -2.94 -14.27
N ARG A 91 4.40 -3.29 -14.07
CA ARG A 91 5.22 -3.92 -15.11
C ARG A 91 4.66 -5.26 -15.55
N TYR A 92 4.24 -6.09 -14.59
CA TYR A 92 3.65 -7.39 -14.88
C TYR A 92 2.34 -7.25 -15.68
N PHE A 93 1.41 -6.41 -15.23
CA PHE A 93 0.12 -6.27 -15.89
C PHE A 93 0.21 -5.59 -17.27
N ILE A 94 1.18 -4.65 -17.45
CA ILE A 94 1.46 -4.10 -18.79
C ILE A 94 1.94 -5.20 -19.72
N ALA A 95 2.94 -6.00 -19.31
CA ALA A 95 3.43 -7.10 -20.13
C ALA A 95 2.33 -8.14 -20.44
N LYS A 96 1.49 -8.47 -19.45
CA LYS A 96 0.35 -9.38 -19.65
C LYS A 96 -0.65 -8.81 -20.65
N ARG A 97 -1.02 -7.54 -20.53
CA ARG A 97 -1.92 -6.85 -21.47
C ARG A 97 -1.37 -6.89 -22.90
N ASP A 98 -0.08 -6.54 -23.07
CA ASP A 98 0.56 -6.49 -24.37
C ASP A 98 0.58 -7.88 -25.03
N ASN A 99 0.88 -8.94 -24.27
CA ASN A 99 0.81 -10.33 -24.74
C ASN A 99 -0.63 -10.75 -25.13
N MET A 100 -1.65 -10.27 -24.41
CA MET A 100 -3.06 -10.57 -24.78
C MET A 100 -3.47 -9.86 -26.07
N ILE A 101 -3.01 -8.63 -26.29
CA ILE A 101 -3.27 -7.85 -27.52
C ILE A 101 -2.61 -8.52 -28.74
N ASP A 102 -1.43 -9.09 -28.57
CA ASP A 102 -0.72 -9.78 -29.65
C ASP A 102 -1.40 -11.12 -30.05
N MET A 103 -2.20 -11.69 -29.14
CA MET A 103 -2.94 -12.94 -29.37
C MET A 103 -4.34 -12.72 -30.00
N GLU A 104 -4.92 -11.52 -29.92
CA GLU A 104 -6.21 -11.20 -30.53
C GLU A 104 -6.01 -10.50 -31.89
N PRO A 105 -6.81 -10.85 -32.94
CA PRO A 105 -6.77 -10.11 -34.20
C PRO A 105 -7.18 -8.66 -33.96
N LYS A 106 -6.35 -7.72 -34.42
CA LYS A 106 -6.45 -6.25 -34.26
C LYS A 106 -7.87 -5.72 -34.49
N VAL A 107 -8.70 -5.69 -33.47
CA VAL A 107 -9.87 -4.82 -33.42
C VAL A 107 -9.41 -3.49 -32.82
N ALA A 108 -9.66 -2.42 -33.58
CA ALA A 108 -9.18 -1.07 -33.42
C ALA A 108 -8.97 -0.62 -31.97
N LEU A 109 -7.71 -0.37 -31.61
CA LEU A 109 -7.29 0.41 -30.46
C LEU A 109 -7.60 1.89 -30.69
N THR A 110 -8.84 2.29 -30.48
CA THR A 110 -9.21 3.70 -30.31
C THR A 110 -9.66 3.85 -28.86
N GLU A 111 -8.97 4.74 -28.15
CA GLU A 111 -9.22 5.25 -26.79
C GLU A 111 -8.13 4.90 -25.74
N CYS A 112 -7.02 5.58 -25.86
CA CYS A 112 -6.00 5.71 -24.81
C CYS A 112 -5.89 7.16 -24.31
N ALA A 113 -7.01 7.86 -24.08
CA ALA A 113 -7.01 9.29 -23.75
C ALA A 113 -7.18 9.64 -22.26
N GLU A 114 -7.45 8.67 -21.36
CA GLU A 114 -7.73 8.97 -19.94
C GLU A 114 -6.71 8.38 -18.94
N ARG A 115 -5.45 8.17 -19.34
CA ARG A 115 -4.44 7.53 -18.48
C ARG A 115 -3.89 8.41 -17.34
N GLY A 116 -4.07 9.72 -17.39
CA GLY A 116 -3.54 10.67 -16.39
C GLY A 116 -4.21 10.47 -15.01
N ASP A 117 -5.53 10.46 -14.97
CA ASP A 117 -6.30 10.38 -13.74
C ASP A 117 -6.15 9.03 -13.05
N SER A 118 -6.03 7.94 -13.81
CA SER A 118 -5.91 6.59 -13.22
C SER A 118 -4.54 6.31 -12.62
N PHE A 119 -3.45 6.91 -13.14
CA PHE A 119 -2.13 6.81 -12.51
C PHE A 119 -2.07 7.58 -11.18
N ASP A 120 -2.70 8.75 -11.12
CA ASP A 120 -2.82 9.54 -9.90
C ASP A 120 -3.61 8.77 -8.82
N GLU A 121 -4.64 8.01 -9.21
CA GLU A 121 -5.37 7.14 -8.29
C GLU A 121 -4.48 6.02 -7.71
N VAL A 122 -3.61 5.42 -8.52
CA VAL A 122 -2.62 4.44 -8.03
C VAL A 122 -1.66 5.07 -7.03
N GLN A 123 -1.20 6.29 -7.30
CA GLN A 123 -0.32 7.04 -6.41
C GLN A 123 -1.03 7.35 -5.08
N LYS A 124 -2.26 7.86 -5.13
CA LYS A 124 -3.08 8.16 -3.95
C LYS A 124 -3.34 6.91 -3.12
N THR A 125 -3.68 5.80 -3.76
CA THR A 125 -3.91 4.53 -3.08
C THR A 125 -2.65 4.06 -2.35
N THR A 126 -1.49 4.11 -3.02
CA THR A 126 -0.22 3.71 -2.41
C THR A 126 0.14 4.61 -1.24
N ALA A 127 -0.02 5.93 -1.38
CA ALA A 127 0.22 6.88 -0.31
C ALA A 127 -0.69 6.64 0.91
N ARG A 128 -1.96 6.32 0.68
CA ARG A 128 -2.89 5.95 1.77
C ARG A 128 -2.42 4.69 2.51
N MET A 129 -1.94 3.70 1.79
CA MET A 129 -1.42 2.47 2.41
C MET A 129 -0.17 2.74 3.25
N ASP A 130 0.74 3.60 2.76
CA ASP A 130 1.91 4.03 3.52
C ASP A 130 1.51 4.81 4.79
N VAL A 131 0.53 5.72 4.72
CA VAL A 131 0.00 6.45 5.89
C VAL A 131 -0.64 5.51 6.90
N GLU A 132 -1.47 4.54 6.46
CA GLU A 132 -2.07 3.54 7.36
C GLU A 132 -1.01 2.70 8.07
N ARG A 133 0.09 2.42 7.39
CA ARG A 133 1.23 1.75 7.99
C ARG A 133 1.89 2.62 9.06
N LEU A 134 2.16 3.91 8.78
CA LEU A 134 2.69 4.84 9.78
C LEU A 134 1.78 4.93 11.01
N PHE A 135 0.46 4.97 10.81
CA PHE A 135 -0.51 4.94 11.91
C PHE A 135 -0.41 3.66 12.76
N SER A 136 -0.10 2.53 12.13
CA SER A 136 0.10 1.28 12.89
C SER A 136 1.31 1.32 13.81
N LEU A 137 2.35 2.10 13.44
CA LEU A 137 3.57 2.30 14.21
C LEU A 137 3.40 3.33 15.34
N MET A 138 2.35 4.15 15.30
CA MET A 138 2.08 5.13 16.35
C MET A 138 1.59 4.44 17.65
N PRO A 139 2.29 4.64 18.79
CA PRO A 139 1.90 4.00 20.05
C PRO A 139 0.59 4.60 20.61
N ASN A 140 0.35 5.90 20.41
CA ASN A 140 -0.81 6.60 20.93
C ASN A 140 -1.99 6.57 19.96
N LYS A 141 -2.96 5.70 20.23
CA LYS A 141 -4.16 5.53 19.38
C LYS A 141 -5.07 6.77 19.37
N ARG A 142 -5.05 7.60 20.42
CA ARG A 142 -5.78 8.87 20.45
C ARG A 142 -5.20 9.85 19.42
N TYR A 143 -3.88 9.85 19.20
CA TYR A 143 -3.24 10.65 18.17
C TYR A 143 -3.64 10.21 16.77
N VAL A 144 -3.64 8.90 16.51
CA VAL A 144 -4.12 8.33 15.25
C VAL A 144 -5.56 8.73 14.97
N TYR A 145 -6.42 8.62 15.99
CA TYR A 145 -7.82 9.01 15.88
C TYR A 145 -7.99 10.49 15.50
N VAL A 146 -7.28 11.39 16.19
CA VAL A 146 -7.37 12.84 15.94
C VAL A 146 -6.87 13.18 14.52
N ILE A 147 -5.77 12.60 14.06
CA ILE A 147 -5.26 12.83 12.71
C ILE A 147 -6.27 12.32 11.68
N ARG A 148 -6.79 11.11 11.86
CA ARG A 148 -7.76 10.52 10.94
C ARG A 148 -9.00 11.40 10.81
N ARG A 149 -9.61 11.76 11.93
CA ARG A 149 -10.85 12.57 11.97
C ARG A 149 -10.66 13.98 11.41
N LEU A 150 -9.60 14.71 11.88
CA LEU A 150 -9.42 16.13 11.54
C LEU A 150 -8.62 16.39 10.26
N VAL A 151 -7.86 15.41 9.75
CA VAL A 151 -6.97 15.63 8.60
C VAL A 151 -7.40 14.80 7.40
N LEU A 152 -7.77 13.52 7.59
CA LEU A 152 -8.14 12.66 6.47
C LEU A 152 -9.65 12.70 6.17
N GLU A 153 -10.48 12.84 7.20
CA GLU A 153 -11.94 12.85 7.07
C GLU A 153 -12.53 14.28 7.15
N GLU A 154 -11.68 15.28 7.43
CA GLU A 154 -12.07 16.71 7.54
C GLU A 154 -13.28 16.93 8.46
N ALA A 155 -13.38 16.12 9.53
CA ALA A 155 -14.50 16.16 10.45
C ALA A 155 -14.54 17.48 11.24
N GLU A 156 -15.74 17.92 11.60
CA GLU A 156 -15.96 19.16 12.34
C GLU A 156 -15.30 19.11 13.73
N PRO A 157 -14.43 20.10 14.09
CA PRO A 157 -13.67 20.06 15.34
C PRO A 157 -14.53 19.97 16.60
N ASN A 158 -15.69 20.61 16.63
CA ASN A 158 -16.59 20.56 17.78
C ASN A 158 -17.08 19.13 18.06
N LYS A 159 -17.47 18.39 17.02
CA LYS A 159 -17.89 16.98 17.15
C LYS A 159 -16.76 16.08 17.62
N VAL A 160 -15.55 16.27 17.06
CA VAL A 160 -14.38 15.47 17.46
C VAL A 160 -13.97 15.77 18.90
N ALA A 161 -14.09 17.02 19.35
CA ALA A 161 -13.83 17.39 20.73
C ALA A 161 -14.85 16.74 21.69
N GLU A 162 -16.11 16.71 21.34
CA GLU A 162 -17.18 16.04 22.08
C GLU A 162 -16.94 14.53 22.16
N GLU A 163 -16.64 13.86 21.02
CA GLU A 163 -16.31 12.43 20.94
C GLU A 163 -15.13 12.06 21.85
N LEU A 164 -14.18 12.97 22.06
CA LEU A 164 -13.00 12.77 22.90
C LEU A 164 -13.16 13.25 24.34
N GLY A 165 -14.32 13.80 24.71
CA GLY A 165 -14.58 14.38 26.02
C GLY A 165 -13.63 15.54 26.36
N THR A 166 -13.34 16.43 25.38
CA THR A 166 -12.41 17.55 25.54
C THR A 166 -12.96 18.82 24.91
N ASN A 167 -12.29 19.95 25.12
CA ASN A 167 -12.61 21.19 24.41
C ASN A 167 -11.79 21.34 23.11
N VAL A 168 -12.21 22.23 22.24
CA VAL A 168 -11.61 22.46 20.92
C VAL A 168 -10.15 22.90 21.01
N ASP A 169 -9.81 23.77 21.99
CA ASP A 169 -8.44 24.24 22.18
C ASP A 169 -7.49 23.10 22.54
N ASN A 170 -7.92 22.23 23.45
CA ASN A 170 -7.15 21.04 23.80
C ASN A 170 -7.08 20.04 22.64
N LEU A 171 -8.15 19.91 21.84
CA LEU A 171 -8.15 19.09 20.63
C LEU A 171 -7.06 19.56 19.64
N TYR A 172 -6.92 20.88 19.40
CA TYR A 172 -5.85 21.40 18.55
C TYR A 172 -4.45 21.17 19.14
N ASN A 173 -4.30 21.25 20.46
CA ASN A 173 -3.04 20.88 21.13
C ASN A 173 -2.71 19.39 20.92
N ILE A 174 -3.72 18.51 21.02
CA ILE A 174 -3.55 17.07 20.72
C ILE A 174 -3.20 16.87 19.25
N LYS A 175 -3.88 17.54 18.31
CA LYS A 175 -3.58 17.51 16.87
C LYS A 175 -2.13 17.90 16.59
N LYS A 176 -1.64 19.00 17.17
CA LYS A 176 -0.25 19.45 17.01
C LYS A 176 0.76 18.38 17.47
N ARG A 177 0.55 17.81 18.67
CA ARG A 177 1.40 16.74 19.21
C ARG A 177 1.31 15.46 18.35
N ALA A 178 0.13 15.12 17.86
CA ALA A 178 -0.10 13.97 17.02
C ALA A 178 0.63 14.09 15.67
N ILE A 179 0.58 15.26 15.03
CA ILE A 179 1.31 15.54 13.79
C ILE A 179 2.82 15.47 14.03
N SER A 180 3.32 16.06 15.12
CA SER A 180 4.76 15.98 15.47
C SER A 180 5.21 14.53 15.65
N ALA A 181 4.45 13.71 16.36
CA ALA A 181 4.75 12.30 16.57
C ALA A 181 4.73 11.50 15.26
N LEU A 182 3.75 11.76 14.37
CA LEU A 182 3.69 11.13 13.05
C LEU A 182 4.89 11.52 12.19
N THR A 183 5.28 12.81 12.20
CA THR A 183 6.44 13.32 11.46
C THR A 183 7.72 12.65 11.92
N GLU A 184 7.92 12.50 13.22
CA GLU A 184 9.08 11.82 13.79
C GLU A 184 9.17 10.35 13.33
N ILE A 185 8.05 9.63 13.37
CA ILE A 185 7.99 8.25 12.88
C ILE A 185 8.30 8.19 11.38
N ALA A 186 7.72 9.10 10.59
CA ALA A 186 7.94 9.15 9.14
C ALA A 186 9.41 9.44 8.80
N LEU A 187 10.05 10.39 9.48
CA LEU A 187 11.47 10.70 9.30
C LEU A 187 12.37 9.52 9.66
N ASN A 188 12.09 8.83 10.76
CA ASN A 188 12.82 7.62 11.16
C ASN A 188 12.70 6.50 10.10
N GLU A 189 11.52 6.33 9.48
CA GLU A 189 11.35 5.35 8.39
C GLU A 189 12.12 5.79 7.14
N VAL A 190 12.06 7.06 6.73
CA VAL A 190 12.84 7.60 5.60
C VAL A 190 14.34 7.38 5.80
N GLU A 191 14.89 7.69 6.96
CA GLU A 191 16.30 7.45 7.26
C GLU A 191 16.70 5.96 7.13
N LYS A 192 15.82 5.03 7.51
CA LYS A 192 16.07 3.60 7.34
C LYS A 192 16.21 3.23 5.85
N TYR A 193 15.36 3.79 4.99
CA TYR A 193 15.44 3.56 3.54
C TYR A 193 16.68 4.21 2.93
N GLU A 194 17.04 5.43 3.34
CA GLU A 194 18.24 6.10 2.84
C GLU A 194 19.54 5.38 3.25
N LYS A 195 19.63 4.88 4.48
CA LYS A 195 20.77 4.06 4.93
C LYS A 195 20.92 2.78 4.10
N ARG A 196 19.81 2.21 3.62
CA ARG A 196 19.82 1.02 2.74
C ARG A 196 20.18 1.36 1.29
N ARG A 197 19.90 2.59 0.82
CA ARG A 197 20.28 3.04 -0.53
C ARG A 197 21.77 3.29 -0.68
N ARG A 198 22.46 3.63 0.42
CA ARG A 198 23.90 3.95 0.44
C ARG A 198 24.80 2.72 0.60
N LYS A 199 24.22 1.57 0.89
CA LYS A 199 24.90 0.27 0.90
C LYS A 199 24.73 -0.45 -0.43
#